data_e7d7bc427c216840e294a74e2a4ed3f4
#
_entry.id   e7d7bc427c216840e294a74e2a4ed3f4
#
_cell.length_a   1.000
_cell.length_b   1.000
_cell.length_c   1.000
_cell.angle_alpha   90.00
_cell.angle_beta   90.00
_cell.angle_gamma   90.00
#
_symmetry.space_group_name_H-M   'P 1'
#
loop_
_entity.id
_entity.type
_entity.pdbx_description
1 polymer ?
#
loop_
_entity_poly.entity_id
_entity_poly.type
_entity_poly.pdbx_seq_one_letter_code
_entity_poly.pdbx_strand_id
1 'polypeptide(L)'
;MDRTTDDAAEASAAIRSLPPAFAEAPLVSHAHFRIGDKVRHRVFGFRGVVFDVDPVFANTEQWYQSNPLRPDRNQPFYHLLADNGEQSYVAYVSQENLVADEGAEPIDHPAIPGMFKRLPDGHYRLNGQRWN
;
A
#
# COMPACT_ATOMS: atom_id res chain seq x y z
N MET A 1 14.30 11.06 -20.87
CA MET A 1 13.39 10.65 -20.60
C MET A 1 13.34 10.16 -19.44
N ASP A 2 12.92 10.65 -18.82
CA ASP A 2 12.76 10.05 -17.89
C ASP A 2 12.75 8.66 -18.17
N ARG A 3 13.74 8.04 -17.85
CA ARG A 3 13.82 6.70 -18.12
C ARG A 3 12.72 5.96 -17.50
N THR A 4 12.35 6.33 -16.28
CA THR A 4 11.25 5.71 -15.64
C THR A 4 9.98 5.92 -16.39
N THR A 5 9.75 7.12 -16.86
CA THR A 5 8.59 7.39 -17.67
C THR A 5 8.65 6.59 -18.94
N ASP A 6 9.83 6.47 -19.53
CA ASP A 6 9.95 5.71 -20.74
C ASP A 6 9.71 4.25 -20.47
N ASP A 7 10.19 3.72 -19.34
CA ASP A 7 9.93 2.35 -19.01
C ASP A 7 8.45 2.10 -18.88
N ALA A 8 7.75 2.97 -18.19
CA ALA A 8 6.32 2.83 -18.05
C ALA A 8 5.62 2.92 -19.39
N ALA A 9 6.06 3.85 -20.22
CA ALA A 9 5.45 4.02 -21.54
C ALA A 9 5.69 2.82 -22.41
N GLU A 10 6.88 2.27 -22.36
CA GLU A 10 7.18 1.09 -23.16
C GLU A 10 6.37 -0.11 -22.70
N ALA A 11 6.22 -0.28 -21.41
CA ALA A 11 5.41 -1.36 -20.90
C ALA A 11 3.98 -1.20 -21.32
N SER A 12 3.47 0.02 -21.27
CA SER A 12 2.11 0.28 -21.69
C SER A 12 1.92 -0.01 -23.17
N ALA A 13 2.88 0.37 -23.98
CA ALA A 13 2.78 0.14 -25.42
C ALA A 13 2.77 -1.34 -25.72
N ALA A 14 3.61 -2.11 -25.04
CA ALA A 14 3.66 -3.54 -25.25
C ALA A 14 2.33 -4.17 -24.86
N ILE A 15 1.75 -3.73 -23.77
CA ILE A 15 0.50 -4.27 -23.32
C ILE A 15 -0.61 -3.97 -24.31
N ARG A 16 -0.59 -2.77 -24.87
CA ARG A 16 -1.63 -2.39 -25.80
C ARG A 16 -1.59 -3.21 -27.09
N SER A 17 -0.47 -3.82 -27.39
CA SER A 17 -0.38 -4.64 -28.58
C SER A 17 -0.91 -6.04 -28.34
N LEU A 18 -1.34 -6.36 -27.13
CA LEU A 18 -1.89 -7.67 -26.81
C LEU A 18 -3.40 -7.67 -26.98
N PRO A 19 -4.02 -8.86 -27.08
CA PRO A 19 -5.47 -8.93 -27.10
C PRO A 19 -6.05 -8.28 -25.85
N PRO A 20 -7.22 -7.66 -25.94
CA PRO A 20 -7.78 -6.95 -24.80
C PRO A 20 -7.92 -7.79 -23.54
N ALA A 21 -8.37 -9.02 -23.66
CA ALA A 21 -8.53 -9.88 -22.49
C ALA A 21 -7.19 -10.16 -21.82
N PHE A 22 -6.15 -10.30 -22.61
CA PHE A 22 -4.85 -10.58 -22.10
C PHE A 22 -4.23 -9.31 -21.50
N ALA A 23 -4.49 -8.17 -22.12
CA ALA A 23 -3.96 -6.91 -21.63
C ALA A 23 -4.53 -6.58 -20.25
N GLU A 24 -5.75 -6.97 -19.96
CA GLU A 24 -6.34 -6.62 -18.70
C GLU A 24 -5.99 -7.57 -17.57
N ALA A 25 -5.92 -8.84 -17.86
CA ALA A 25 -5.71 -9.83 -16.81
C ALA A 25 -4.36 -9.71 -16.10
N PRO A 26 -3.25 -9.56 -16.82
CA PRO A 26 -1.96 -9.55 -16.15
C PRO A 26 -1.52 -8.21 -15.60
N LEU A 27 -2.33 -7.16 -15.78
CA LEU A 27 -1.91 -5.83 -15.35
C LEU A 27 -2.09 -5.61 -13.86
N VAL A 28 -2.98 -6.37 -13.23
CA VAL A 28 -3.30 -6.14 -11.84
C VAL A 28 -2.54 -7.14 -10.99
N SER A 29 -1.66 -6.64 -10.15
CA SER A 29 -0.97 -7.49 -9.19
C SER A 29 -1.89 -7.77 -8.03
N HIS A 30 -1.79 -8.95 -7.47
CA HIS A 30 -2.59 -9.28 -6.31
C HIS A 30 -2.07 -8.53 -5.10
N ALA A 31 -2.98 -8.03 -4.28
CA ALA A 31 -2.60 -7.37 -3.04
C ALA A 31 -2.10 -8.42 -2.06
N HIS A 32 -0.94 -8.17 -1.49
CA HIS A 32 -0.35 -9.07 -0.51
C HIS A 32 -0.88 -8.82 0.90
N PHE A 33 -1.43 -7.64 1.14
CA PHE A 33 -1.86 -7.26 2.48
C PHE A 33 -3.33 -6.87 2.46
N ARG A 34 -3.98 -6.97 3.61
CA ARG A 34 -5.39 -6.67 3.75
C ARG A 34 -5.58 -5.57 4.78
N ILE A 35 -6.77 -4.98 4.77
CA ILE A 35 -7.12 -4.00 5.80
C ILE A 35 -6.99 -4.69 7.16
N GLY A 36 -6.27 -4.04 8.06
CA GLY A 36 -6.00 -4.58 9.38
C GLY A 36 -4.64 -5.21 9.54
N ASP A 37 -3.92 -5.45 8.44
CA ASP A 37 -2.59 -6.06 8.54
C ASP A 37 -1.59 -5.05 9.06
N LYS A 38 -0.65 -5.52 9.88
CA LYS A 38 0.48 -4.71 10.31
C LYS A 38 1.59 -4.88 9.31
N VAL A 39 2.14 -3.75 8.87
CA VAL A 39 3.20 -3.76 7.86
C VAL A 39 4.30 -2.80 8.28
N ARG A 40 5.47 -2.95 7.65
CA ARG A 40 6.61 -2.10 7.90
C ARG A 40 7.19 -1.67 6.57
N HIS A 41 7.59 -0.40 6.48
CA HIS A 41 8.26 0.10 5.28
C HIS A 41 9.66 -0.48 5.25
N ARG A 42 10.00 -1.17 4.17
CA ARG A 42 11.27 -1.90 4.13
C ARG A 42 12.49 -1.00 4.00
N VAL A 43 12.30 0.25 3.58
CA VAL A 43 13.41 1.18 3.44
C VAL A 43 13.47 2.13 4.63
N PHE A 44 12.34 2.78 4.95
CA PHE A 44 12.33 3.79 5.99
C PHE A 44 12.03 3.25 7.38
N GLY A 45 11.54 2.03 7.49
CA GLY A 45 11.40 1.37 8.76
C GLY A 45 10.16 1.71 9.59
N PHE A 46 9.33 2.67 9.16
CA PHE A 46 8.14 2.96 9.93
C PHE A 46 7.13 1.82 9.79
N ARG A 47 6.19 1.75 10.72
CA ARG A 47 5.22 0.67 10.78
C ARG A 47 3.83 1.24 10.67
N GLY A 48 2.87 0.41 10.32
CA GLY A 48 1.50 0.89 10.22
C GLY A 48 0.48 -0.22 10.09
N VAL A 49 -0.78 0.18 10.18
CA VAL A 49 -1.92 -0.71 9.95
C VAL A 49 -2.59 -0.28 8.66
N VAL A 50 -2.81 -1.25 7.79
CA VAL A 50 -3.47 -0.98 6.51
C VAL A 50 -4.93 -0.64 6.75
N PHE A 51 -5.40 0.51 6.25
CA PHE A 51 -6.81 0.83 6.38
C PHE A 51 -7.50 0.99 5.02
N ASP A 52 -6.76 0.99 3.93
CA ASP A 52 -7.36 0.99 2.60
C ASP A 52 -6.34 0.49 1.60
N VAL A 53 -6.82 -0.04 0.48
CA VAL A 53 -5.97 -0.62 -0.55
C VAL A 53 -6.44 -0.11 -1.90
N ASP A 54 -5.51 0.43 -2.69
CA ASP A 54 -5.80 0.79 -4.08
C ASP A 54 -5.15 -0.26 -4.96
N PRO A 55 -5.86 -0.82 -5.93
CA PRO A 55 -5.27 -1.88 -6.77
C PRO A 55 -4.11 -1.37 -7.63
N VAL A 56 -4.10 -0.08 -7.95
CA VAL A 56 -2.99 0.56 -8.65
C VAL A 56 -2.87 1.97 -8.08
N PHE A 57 -1.79 2.65 -8.44
CA PHE A 57 -1.56 4.01 -7.97
C PHE A 57 -2.80 4.87 -8.20
N ALA A 58 -3.27 5.52 -7.16
CA ALA A 58 -4.47 6.35 -7.21
C ALA A 58 -4.29 7.61 -6.38
N ASN A 59 -3.20 8.30 -6.57
CA ASN A 59 -2.94 9.55 -5.88
C ASN A 59 -2.55 10.58 -6.95
N THR A 60 -2.12 11.76 -6.53
CA THR A 60 -1.83 12.82 -7.49
C THR A 60 -0.44 12.67 -8.07
N GLU A 61 -0.28 13.25 -9.23
CA GLU A 61 1.04 13.26 -9.85
C GLU A 61 2.02 14.04 -8.98
N GLN A 62 1.55 15.09 -8.31
CA GLN A 62 2.39 15.86 -7.42
C GLN A 62 2.92 14.99 -6.28
N TRP A 63 2.06 14.14 -5.71
CA TRP A 63 2.50 13.24 -4.67
C TRP A 63 3.57 12.29 -5.21
N TYR A 64 3.33 11.75 -6.40
CA TYR A 64 4.26 10.80 -7.00
C TYR A 64 5.63 11.43 -7.24
N GLN A 65 5.62 12.66 -7.77
CA GLN A 65 6.87 13.33 -8.08
C GLN A 65 7.66 13.70 -6.83
N SER A 66 6.98 13.89 -5.70
CA SER A 66 7.66 14.21 -4.46
C SER A 66 8.12 12.96 -3.71
N ASN A 67 7.79 11.77 -4.19
CA ASN A 67 8.20 10.53 -3.55
C ASN A 67 9.59 10.16 -4.03
N PRO A 68 10.59 10.12 -3.14
CA PRO A 68 11.96 9.84 -3.58
C PRO A 68 12.14 8.44 -4.15
N LEU A 69 11.28 7.49 -3.80
CA LEU A 69 11.44 6.13 -4.27
C LEU A 69 10.82 5.91 -5.65
N ARG A 70 9.88 6.75 -6.05
CA ARG A 70 9.26 6.65 -7.37
C ARG A 70 8.90 5.23 -7.76
N PRO A 71 8.05 4.56 -6.97
CA PRO A 71 7.74 3.16 -7.23
C PRO A 71 6.92 2.98 -8.50
N ASP A 72 6.93 1.75 -9.02
CA ASP A 72 6.10 1.40 -10.15
C ASP A 72 4.64 1.68 -9.79
N ARG A 73 3.94 2.38 -10.67
CA ARG A 73 2.54 2.75 -10.42
C ARG A 73 1.58 1.58 -10.63
N ASN A 74 2.02 0.55 -11.32
CA ASN A 74 1.14 -0.55 -11.68
C ASN A 74 1.27 -1.68 -10.67
N GLN A 75 0.93 -1.38 -9.45
CA GLN A 75 0.93 -2.33 -8.35
C GLN A 75 0.01 -1.81 -7.26
N PRO A 76 -0.40 -2.66 -6.32
CA PRO A 76 -1.21 -2.17 -5.21
C PRO A 76 -0.49 -1.13 -4.36
N PHE A 77 -1.24 -0.15 -3.90
CA PHE A 77 -0.76 0.86 -2.96
C PHE A 77 -1.64 0.81 -1.73
N TYR A 78 -1.06 1.07 -0.58
CA TYR A 78 -1.73 0.89 0.69
C TYR A 78 -1.78 2.19 1.47
N HIS A 79 -2.93 2.45 2.07
CA HIS A 79 -3.09 3.58 2.98
C HIS A 79 -2.86 3.06 4.39
N LEU A 80 -1.95 3.66 5.12
CA LEU A 80 -1.53 3.18 6.42
C LEU A 80 -1.78 4.20 7.51
N LEU A 81 -2.24 3.74 8.66
CA LEU A 81 -2.12 4.49 9.88
C LEU A 81 -0.72 4.19 10.41
N ALA A 82 0.18 5.14 10.26
CA ALA A 82 1.61 4.89 10.40
C ALA A 82 2.19 5.50 11.66
N ASP A 83 3.31 4.94 12.10
CA ASP A 83 3.97 5.30 13.33
C ASP A 83 5.46 5.06 13.13
N ASN A 84 6.28 6.09 13.32
CA ASN A 84 7.72 5.94 13.19
C ASN A 84 8.43 5.94 14.55
N GLY A 85 7.68 5.81 15.64
CA GLY A 85 8.24 5.81 16.98
C GLY A 85 8.19 7.17 17.64
N GLU A 86 8.05 8.23 16.86
CA GLU A 86 7.97 9.59 17.37
C GLU A 86 6.70 10.29 16.95
N GLN A 87 6.22 10.00 15.77
CA GLN A 87 5.05 10.67 15.22
C GLN A 87 4.11 9.66 14.61
N SER A 88 2.84 10.02 14.60
CA SER A 88 1.80 9.25 13.94
C SER A 88 1.34 10.03 12.72
N TYR A 89 1.09 9.33 11.62
CA TYR A 89 0.68 10.00 10.39
C TYR A 89 0.01 8.99 9.48
N VAL A 90 -0.52 9.49 8.36
CA VAL A 90 -1.09 8.62 7.34
C VAL A 90 -0.05 8.51 6.22
N ALA A 91 0.24 7.29 5.81
CA ALA A 91 1.20 7.05 4.75
C ALA A 91 0.54 6.35 3.58
N TYR A 92 1.07 6.54 2.39
CA TYR A 92 0.61 5.90 1.17
C TYR A 92 1.82 5.21 0.56
N VAL A 93 1.79 3.88 0.50
CA VAL A 93 3.00 3.11 0.21
C VAL A 93 2.71 2.02 -0.79
N SER A 94 3.60 1.87 -1.77
CA SER A 94 3.50 0.82 -2.76
C SER A 94 3.80 -0.54 -2.14
N GLN A 95 3.22 -1.57 -2.71
CA GLN A 95 3.40 -2.92 -2.21
C GLN A 95 4.87 -3.34 -2.18
N GLU A 96 5.64 -2.94 -3.17
CA GLU A 96 7.04 -3.36 -3.24
C GLU A 96 7.84 -2.81 -2.07
N ASN A 97 7.37 -1.77 -1.40
CA ASN A 97 8.10 -1.17 -0.30
C ASN A 97 7.57 -1.56 1.07
N LEU A 98 6.72 -2.58 1.13
CA LEU A 98 6.16 -3.03 2.39
C LEU A 98 6.51 -4.49 2.65
N VAL A 99 6.73 -4.78 3.92
CA VAL A 99 6.86 -6.17 4.39
C VAL A 99 5.93 -6.35 5.58
N ALA A 100 5.53 -7.57 5.84
CA ALA A 100 4.70 -7.86 6.99
C ALA A 100 5.46 -7.52 8.26
N ASP A 101 4.78 -6.89 9.23
CA ASP A 101 5.37 -6.62 10.52
C ASP A 101 4.92 -7.72 11.46
N GLU A 102 5.80 -8.64 11.77
CA GLU A 102 5.45 -9.80 12.57
C GLU A 102 5.80 -9.63 14.04
N GLY A 103 6.24 -8.44 14.43
CA GLY A 103 6.51 -8.17 15.84
C GLY A 103 5.23 -8.12 16.65
N ALA A 104 5.36 -8.29 17.95
CA ALA A 104 4.20 -8.32 18.83
C ALA A 104 3.72 -6.94 19.23
N GLU A 105 4.52 -5.90 19.01
CA GLU A 105 4.18 -4.59 19.50
C GLU A 105 3.08 -3.94 18.69
N PRO A 106 2.10 -3.33 19.35
CA PRO A 106 1.04 -2.65 18.63
C PRO A 106 1.54 -1.41 17.93
N ILE A 107 0.76 -0.95 16.95
CA ILE A 107 1.04 0.31 16.27
C ILE A 107 0.44 1.44 17.10
N ASP A 108 1.24 2.47 17.36
CA ASP A 108 0.81 3.58 18.20
C ASP A 108 0.32 4.70 17.31
N HIS A 109 -0.98 4.71 17.06
CA HIS A 109 -1.60 5.74 16.23
C HIS A 109 -2.95 6.10 16.84
N PRO A 110 -3.23 7.39 17.05
CA PRO A 110 -4.44 7.81 17.73
C PRO A 110 -5.73 7.45 17.00
N ALA A 111 -5.70 7.24 15.70
CA ALA A 111 -6.90 6.88 14.97
C ALA A 111 -7.26 5.40 15.09
N ILE A 112 -6.34 4.57 15.58
CA ILE A 112 -6.59 3.13 15.63
C ILE A 112 -7.80 2.79 16.50
N PRO A 113 -7.92 3.29 17.74
CA PRO A 113 -9.05 2.87 18.56
C PRO A 113 -10.41 3.19 17.94
N GLY A 114 -10.48 4.24 17.13
CA GLY A 114 -11.74 4.61 16.48
C GLY A 114 -12.04 3.81 15.24
N MET A 115 -11.03 3.20 14.64
CA MET A 115 -11.20 2.47 13.39
C MET A 115 -11.05 0.96 13.55
N PHE A 116 -10.21 0.54 14.47
CA PHE A 116 -9.85 -0.88 14.58
C PHE A 116 -9.95 -1.38 16.01
N LYS A 117 -10.12 -2.70 16.10
CA LYS A 117 -9.99 -3.40 17.35
C LYS A 117 -8.84 -4.38 17.21
N ARG A 118 -7.92 -4.36 18.16
CA ARG A 118 -6.80 -5.29 18.15
C ARG A 118 -7.26 -6.63 18.68
N LEU A 119 -6.99 -7.67 17.90
CA LEU A 119 -7.39 -9.02 18.27
C LEU A 119 -6.32 -9.68 19.14
N PRO A 120 -6.67 -10.75 19.87
CA PRO A 120 -5.68 -11.41 20.73
C PRO A 120 -4.44 -11.89 20.01
N ASP A 121 -4.56 -12.22 18.71
CA ASP A 121 -3.40 -12.68 17.95
C ASP A 121 -2.58 -11.52 17.39
N GLY A 122 -2.93 -10.29 17.71
CA GLY A 122 -2.17 -9.12 17.27
C GLY A 122 -2.66 -8.48 16.00
N HIS A 123 -3.57 -9.13 15.29
CA HIS A 123 -4.14 -8.52 14.08
C HIS A 123 -5.18 -7.47 14.45
N TYR A 124 -5.49 -6.61 13.50
CA TYR A 124 -6.48 -5.56 13.68
C TYR A 124 -7.69 -5.84 12.80
N ARG A 125 -8.86 -5.50 13.30
CA ARG A 125 -10.11 -5.67 12.57
C ARG A 125 -10.87 -4.36 12.61
N LEU A 126 -11.43 -3.96 11.45
CA LEU A 126 -12.21 -2.73 11.38
C LEU A 126 -13.39 -2.78 12.34
N ASN A 127 -13.57 -1.69 13.08
CA ASN A 127 -14.73 -1.55 13.93
C ASN A 127 -15.97 -1.42 13.09
N GLY A 128 -17.09 -1.92 13.62
CA GLY A 128 -18.37 -1.76 12.96
C GLY A 128 -18.54 -2.55 11.68
N GLN A 129 -17.52 -3.32 11.30
CA GLN A 129 -17.66 -4.13 10.12
C GLN A 129 -18.51 -5.33 10.43
N ARG A 130 -19.46 -5.58 9.56
CA ARG A 130 -20.35 -6.68 9.79
C ARG A 130 -20.12 -7.73 8.77
N TRP A 131 -20.06 -8.92 9.21
CA TRP A 131 -19.87 -10.01 8.29
C TRP A 131 -21.21 -10.66 8.12
N ASN A 132 -21.91 -10.16 7.23
CA ASN A 132 -23.26 -10.67 7.03
C ASN A 132 -23.28 -11.69 5.95
#